data_ada008ccd5ee8423f8223c984b4eb2bf
#
_entry.id   ada008ccd5ee8423f8223c984b4eb2bf
#
_cell.length_a   1.000
_cell.length_b   1.000
_cell.length_c   1.000
_cell.angle_alpha   90.00
_cell.angle_beta   90.00
_cell.angle_gamma   90.00
#
_symmetry.space_group_name_H-M   'P 1'
#
loop_
_entity.id
_entity.type
_entity.pdbx_description
1 polymer ?
#
loop_
_entity_poly.entity_id
_entity_poly.type
_entity_poly.pdbx_seq_one_letter_code
_entity_poly.pdbx_strand_id
1 'polypeptide(L)'
;MKMKTNKFMTYALSAMMLGSLAACSSDDSEPDNGGNSGGETTDTPYVWGTEGSIKTCDHLLFNEDKSENKKGTVIGNGDQEFVFKGTQTLAKGTYLLKGWVYVGAGSTLTIEPGTVIKGDKDTQAALIIEPGGKLIAEGKQDAPIVFTSEMPKGQRKPGDWGGLIICGKAKNNQGVLNQQIEGGPRTKHGGDDDSDNSG
;
A
#
# COMPACT_ATOMS: atom_id res chain seq x y z
N MET A 1 19.01 -8.04 54.32
CA MET A 1 19.39 -7.49 53.01
C MET A 1 19.88 -8.63 52.14
N LYS A 2 19.02 -9.22 51.31
CA LYS A 2 19.33 -10.38 50.46
C LYS A 2 19.34 -9.97 49.02
N MET A 3 20.49 -9.99 48.39
CA MET A 3 20.66 -9.78 46.94
C MET A 3 20.16 -10.98 46.16
N LYS A 4 19.32 -10.75 45.16
CA LYS A 4 18.91 -11.76 44.17
C LYS A 4 19.81 -11.63 42.95
N THR A 5 20.56 -12.65 42.67
CA THR A 5 21.37 -12.86 41.49
C THR A 5 20.51 -13.25 40.29
N ASN A 6 20.60 -12.50 39.21
CA ASN A 6 19.99 -12.85 37.91
C ASN A 6 20.93 -13.82 37.15
N LYS A 7 20.38 -14.95 36.76
CA LYS A 7 21.05 -15.92 35.88
C LYS A 7 20.88 -15.47 34.40
N PHE A 8 21.98 -15.15 33.77
CA PHE A 8 22.09 -15.07 32.32
C PHE A 8 22.13 -16.49 31.74
N MET A 9 21.24 -16.76 30.81
CA MET A 9 21.20 -18.02 30.08
C MET A 9 21.72 -17.76 28.66
N THR A 10 22.93 -18.21 28.44
CA THR A 10 23.66 -18.23 27.18
C THR A 10 23.13 -19.39 26.33
N TYR A 11 22.62 -19.16 25.15
CA TYR A 11 22.40 -20.20 24.16
C TYR A 11 23.44 -20.12 23.06
N ALA A 12 24.15 -21.21 22.96
CA ALA A 12 25.23 -21.44 22.00
C ALA A 12 24.68 -21.80 20.61
N LEU A 13 25.43 -21.33 19.66
CA LEU A 13 25.43 -21.61 18.24
C LEU A 13 25.57 -23.10 17.93
N SER A 14 24.82 -23.66 17.01
CA SER A 14 25.26 -24.79 16.21
C SER A 14 24.83 -24.64 14.76
N ALA A 15 25.85 -24.46 13.95
CA ALA A 15 25.81 -24.57 12.51
C ALA A 15 25.83 -26.04 12.11
N MET A 16 25.02 -26.44 11.11
CA MET A 16 25.29 -27.59 10.26
C MET A 16 24.86 -27.34 8.83
N MET A 17 25.86 -27.32 7.99
CA MET A 17 25.82 -27.44 6.54
C MET A 17 25.43 -28.86 6.10
N LEU A 18 24.87 -28.92 4.88
CA LEU A 18 25.00 -29.94 3.83
C LEU A 18 23.77 -29.74 2.94
N GLY A 19 23.80 -29.29 1.72
CA GLY A 19 24.57 -29.78 0.60
C GLY A 19 23.79 -30.80 -0.21
N SER A 20 23.12 -30.37 -1.32
CA SER A 20 23.05 -31.20 -2.52
C SER A 20 22.53 -30.39 -3.70
N LEU A 21 23.35 -30.35 -4.71
CA LEU A 21 23.10 -29.96 -6.09
C LEU A 21 22.22 -31.03 -6.74
N ALA A 22 21.23 -30.64 -7.52
CA ALA A 22 20.76 -31.42 -8.62
C ALA A 22 20.33 -30.49 -9.76
N ALA A 23 20.88 -30.80 -10.89
CA ALA A 23 20.92 -30.08 -12.14
C ALA A 23 19.66 -30.26 -13.00
N CYS A 24 19.47 -29.28 -13.88
CA CYS A 24 18.93 -29.32 -15.24
C CYS A 24 17.87 -30.36 -15.62
N SER A 25 16.76 -29.88 -16.13
CA SER A 25 16.28 -30.31 -17.43
C SER A 25 15.33 -29.31 -18.03
N SER A 26 15.68 -28.80 -19.19
CA SER A 26 14.83 -28.12 -20.15
C SER A 26 13.81 -29.12 -20.70
N ASP A 27 12.53 -28.68 -20.77
CA ASP A 27 11.73 -29.11 -21.92
C ASP A 27 10.59 -28.11 -22.18
N ASP A 28 10.52 -27.69 -23.41
CA ASP A 28 9.47 -26.92 -24.05
C ASP A 28 8.18 -27.72 -24.12
N SER A 29 7.04 -27.10 -23.80
CA SER A 29 5.79 -27.32 -24.53
C SER A 29 4.68 -26.43 -23.97
N GLU A 30 4.26 -25.42 -24.69
CA GLU A 30 2.84 -25.01 -24.73
C GLU A 30 2.05 -26.08 -25.52
N PRO A 31 0.74 -26.14 -25.52
CA PRO A 31 -0.26 -25.12 -25.13
C PRO A 31 -1.51 -25.70 -24.46
N ASP A 32 -2.43 -24.81 -24.20
CA ASP A 32 -3.88 -24.92 -24.46
C ASP A 32 -4.81 -24.79 -23.26
N ASN A 33 -5.47 -23.69 -23.31
CA ASN A 33 -6.90 -23.37 -23.24
C ASN A 33 -7.83 -24.20 -22.34
N GLY A 34 -8.51 -23.47 -21.48
CA GLY A 34 -9.90 -23.74 -21.18
C GLY A 34 -10.24 -24.15 -19.77
N GLY A 35 -11.04 -23.32 -19.10
CA GLY A 35 -11.90 -23.86 -18.05
C GLY A 35 -11.96 -23.05 -16.78
N ASN A 36 -12.80 -22.06 -16.81
CA ASN A 36 -13.65 -21.57 -15.76
C ASN A 36 -13.76 -22.44 -14.51
N SER A 37 -13.44 -21.93 -13.35
CA SER A 37 -14.35 -21.92 -12.18
C SER A 37 -13.68 -21.51 -10.87
N GLY A 38 -14.42 -20.72 -10.10
CA GLY A 38 -14.37 -20.74 -8.63
C GLY A 38 -13.18 -20.03 -8.01
N GLY A 39 -13.38 -18.75 -7.68
CA GLY A 39 -12.39 -17.98 -6.95
C GLY A 39 -12.12 -18.51 -5.56
N GLU A 40 -10.97 -19.08 -5.37
CA GLU A 40 -10.21 -18.95 -4.13
C GLU A 40 -9.31 -17.74 -4.33
N THR A 41 -9.57 -16.68 -3.57
CA THR A 41 -8.63 -15.56 -3.46
C THR A 41 -7.43 -16.06 -2.65
N THR A 42 -6.53 -16.72 -3.33
CA THR A 42 -5.21 -16.97 -2.77
C THR A 42 -4.50 -15.63 -2.69
N ASP A 43 -4.13 -15.19 -1.48
CA ASP A 43 -3.18 -14.13 -1.23
C ASP A 43 -1.86 -14.46 -1.92
N THR A 44 -1.78 -14.24 -3.23
CA THR A 44 -0.52 -14.40 -3.94
C THR A 44 0.32 -13.15 -3.71
N PRO A 45 1.51 -13.30 -3.15
CA PRO A 45 2.43 -12.18 -2.97
C PRO A 45 2.71 -11.55 -4.34
N TYR A 46 2.46 -10.25 -4.47
CA TYR A 46 2.80 -9.53 -5.69
C TYR A 46 4.30 -9.23 -5.69
N VAL A 47 5.00 -9.73 -6.69
CA VAL A 47 6.42 -9.44 -6.88
C VAL A 47 6.56 -8.15 -7.68
N TRP A 48 7.04 -7.09 -7.05
CA TRP A 48 7.41 -5.83 -7.71
C TRP A 48 8.86 -5.89 -8.15
N GLY A 49 9.13 -6.16 -9.42
CA GLY A 49 10.49 -6.26 -9.91
C GLY A 49 11.33 -7.31 -9.17
N THR A 50 12.58 -7.01 -8.92
CA THR A 50 13.54 -7.89 -8.24
C THR A 50 13.64 -7.68 -6.73
N GLU A 51 12.88 -6.75 -6.16
CA GLU A 51 12.99 -6.37 -4.75
C GLU A 51 11.75 -6.79 -3.95
N GLY A 52 11.74 -8.01 -3.47
CA GLY A 52 10.82 -8.49 -2.45
C GLY A 52 9.38 -8.75 -2.93
N SER A 53 8.69 -9.62 -2.24
CA SER A 53 7.28 -9.89 -2.44
C SER A 53 6.43 -8.89 -1.66
N ILE A 54 5.63 -8.10 -2.35
CA ILE A 54 4.69 -7.15 -1.74
C ILE A 54 3.32 -7.82 -1.69
N LYS A 55 2.73 -7.84 -0.51
CA LYS A 55 1.36 -8.34 -0.35
C LYS A 55 0.38 -7.37 -1.00
N THR A 56 -0.43 -7.87 -1.91
CA THR A 56 -1.56 -7.14 -2.46
C THR A 56 -2.84 -7.57 -1.76
N CYS A 57 -3.78 -6.65 -1.64
CA CYS A 57 -5.08 -6.90 -1.05
C CYS A 57 -6.17 -6.34 -1.95
N ASP A 58 -7.29 -7.05 -2.09
CA ASP A 58 -8.44 -6.66 -2.90
C ASP A 58 -9.44 -5.77 -2.15
N HIS A 59 -9.15 -5.47 -0.89
CA HIS A 59 -9.96 -4.59 -0.05
C HIS A 59 -9.07 -3.63 0.74
N LEU A 60 -9.62 -2.48 1.11
CA LEU A 60 -8.92 -1.40 1.80
C LEU A 60 -9.24 -1.33 3.29
N LEU A 61 -10.39 -1.90 3.72
CA LEU A 61 -10.94 -1.62 5.03
C LEU A 61 -10.67 -2.74 6.01
N PHE A 62 -10.29 -2.33 7.22
CA PHE A 62 -9.88 -3.20 8.32
C PHE A 62 -10.55 -2.75 9.62
N ASN A 63 -10.50 -3.61 10.62
CA ASN A 63 -10.72 -3.28 12.01
C ASN A 63 -9.45 -2.67 12.63
N GLU A 64 -9.57 -2.10 13.82
CA GLU A 64 -8.42 -1.56 14.55
C GLU A 64 -7.38 -2.63 14.92
N ASP A 65 -7.81 -3.88 15.08
CA ASP A 65 -6.95 -5.05 15.33
C ASP A 65 -6.27 -5.61 14.07
N LYS A 66 -6.39 -4.90 12.93
CA LYS A 66 -5.87 -5.28 11.60
C LYS A 66 -6.56 -6.48 10.95
N SER A 67 -7.64 -6.99 11.53
CA SER A 67 -8.46 -8.00 10.87
C SER A 67 -9.26 -7.36 9.72
N GLU A 68 -9.44 -8.12 8.66
CA GLU A 68 -10.19 -7.68 7.48
C GLU A 68 -11.64 -7.35 7.80
N ASN A 69 -12.11 -6.20 7.36
CA ASN A 69 -13.51 -5.82 7.51
C ASN A 69 -13.95 -4.90 6.39
N LYS A 70 -14.64 -5.44 5.41
CA LYS A 70 -15.20 -4.66 4.27
C LYS A 70 -16.11 -3.50 4.66
N LYS A 71 -16.53 -3.42 5.92
CA LYS A 71 -17.31 -2.32 6.51
C LYS A 71 -16.54 -1.56 7.61
N GLY A 72 -15.25 -1.83 7.72
CA GLY A 72 -14.38 -1.15 8.69
C GLY A 72 -14.20 0.34 8.40
N THR A 73 -13.63 1.04 9.34
CA THR A 73 -13.31 2.47 9.23
C THR A 73 -11.81 2.75 9.19
N VAL A 74 -10.98 1.71 9.22
CA VAL A 74 -9.54 1.83 9.06
C VAL A 74 -9.17 1.49 7.63
N ILE A 75 -8.46 2.39 6.95
CA ILE A 75 -7.91 2.20 5.60
C ILE A 75 -6.46 1.72 5.75
N GLY A 76 -6.16 0.57 5.19
CA GLY A 76 -4.84 -0.05 5.31
C GLY A 76 -4.65 -0.80 6.61
N ASN A 77 -3.59 -1.62 6.66
CA ASN A 77 -3.27 -2.50 7.79
C ASN A 77 -2.17 -1.95 8.72
N GLY A 78 -1.70 -0.73 8.46
CA GLY A 78 -0.63 -0.07 9.20
C GLY A 78 0.78 -0.35 8.70
N ASP A 79 0.95 -1.21 7.69
CA ASP A 79 2.25 -1.47 7.07
C ASP A 79 2.62 -0.35 6.07
N GLN A 80 3.91 -0.23 5.76
CA GLN A 80 4.39 0.78 4.80
C GLN A 80 4.47 0.26 3.35
N GLU A 81 3.95 -0.92 3.09
CA GLU A 81 3.95 -1.54 1.76
C GLU A 81 2.62 -2.23 1.43
N PHE A 82 1.52 -1.63 1.88
CA PHE A 82 0.19 -2.16 1.61
C PHE A 82 -0.28 -1.74 0.21
N VAL A 83 -0.49 -2.70 -0.69
CA VAL A 83 -0.96 -2.43 -2.06
C VAL A 83 -2.39 -2.92 -2.26
N PHE A 84 -3.28 -1.97 -2.49
CA PHE A 84 -4.64 -2.26 -2.91
C PHE A 84 -4.71 -2.57 -4.41
N LYS A 85 -5.37 -3.67 -4.75
CA LYS A 85 -5.66 -4.08 -6.13
C LYS A 85 -7.16 -4.34 -6.27
N GLY A 86 -7.83 -3.55 -7.10
CA GLY A 86 -9.27 -3.70 -7.35
C GLY A 86 -10.01 -2.39 -7.51
N THR A 87 -11.31 -2.44 -7.31
CA THR A 87 -12.18 -1.27 -7.34
C THR A 87 -12.97 -1.20 -6.04
N GLN A 88 -12.85 -0.10 -5.32
CA GLN A 88 -13.58 0.10 -4.08
C GLN A 88 -14.08 1.53 -3.96
N THR A 89 -15.27 1.66 -3.38
CA THR A 89 -15.87 2.94 -3.00
C THR A 89 -15.88 3.07 -1.48
N LEU A 90 -15.32 4.16 -0.99
CA LEU A 90 -15.51 4.59 0.39
C LEU A 90 -16.78 5.43 0.47
N ALA A 91 -17.79 4.90 1.14
CA ALA A 91 -19.03 5.62 1.40
C ALA A 91 -18.77 6.83 2.30
N LYS A 92 -19.66 7.81 2.29
CA LYS A 92 -19.59 8.96 3.19
C LYS A 92 -19.39 8.51 4.63
N GLY A 93 -18.31 8.96 5.24
CA GLY A 93 -17.93 8.56 6.60
C GLY A 93 -16.63 9.21 7.06
N THR A 94 -16.17 8.81 8.24
CA THR A 94 -14.84 9.17 8.75
C THR A 94 -13.98 7.92 8.81
N TYR A 95 -12.83 7.98 8.18
CA TYR A 95 -11.88 6.88 8.09
C TYR A 95 -10.53 7.27 8.69
N LEU A 96 -9.85 6.30 9.29
CA LEU A 96 -8.48 6.41 9.75
C LEU A 96 -7.56 5.70 8.75
N LEU A 97 -6.68 6.44 8.12
CA LEU A 97 -5.65 5.89 7.23
C LEU A 97 -4.45 5.48 8.06
N LYS A 98 -4.01 4.22 7.94
CA LYS A 98 -2.85 3.66 8.64
C LYS A 98 -1.84 3.06 7.66
N GLY A 99 -0.58 3.41 7.87
CA GLY A 99 0.53 2.97 7.02
C GLY A 99 0.55 3.64 5.65
N TRP A 100 1.36 3.13 4.75
CA TRP A 100 1.42 3.59 3.37
C TRP A 100 0.54 2.72 2.49
N VAL A 101 -0.56 3.30 2.03
CA VAL A 101 -1.56 2.62 1.23
C VAL A 101 -1.40 3.02 -0.22
N TYR A 102 -0.96 2.08 -1.04
CA TYR A 102 -0.79 2.25 -2.48
C TYR A 102 -2.04 1.79 -3.22
N VAL A 103 -2.63 2.65 -4.01
CA VAL A 103 -3.64 2.28 -5.02
C VAL A 103 -2.88 1.89 -6.28
N GLY A 104 -2.71 0.59 -6.50
CA GLY A 104 -1.84 0.05 -7.53
C GLY A 104 -2.40 0.20 -8.94
N ALA A 105 -1.53 0.03 -9.94
CA ALA A 105 -1.91 0.12 -11.35
C ALA A 105 -3.11 -0.78 -11.68
N GLY A 106 -4.06 -0.25 -12.46
CA GLY A 106 -5.34 -0.92 -12.80
C GLY A 106 -6.40 -0.90 -11.70
N SER A 107 -6.09 -0.30 -10.54
CA SER A 107 -7.03 -0.19 -9.43
C SER A 107 -7.72 1.16 -9.41
N THR A 108 -8.94 1.20 -8.85
CA THR A 108 -9.72 2.43 -8.71
C THR A 108 -10.23 2.59 -7.29
N LEU A 109 -9.90 3.69 -6.66
CA LEU A 109 -10.47 4.12 -5.39
C LEU A 109 -11.43 5.29 -5.63
N THR A 110 -12.69 5.11 -5.27
CA THR A 110 -13.68 6.18 -5.28
C THR A 110 -13.98 6.62 -3.85
N ILE A 111 -14.05 7.92 -3.62
CA ILE A 111 -14.37 8.49 -2.32
C ILE A 111 -15.62 9.36 -2.47
N GLU A 112 -16.67 9.03 -1.74
CA GLU A 112 -17.92 9.78 -1.82
C GLU A 112 -17.82 11.17 -1.18
N PRO A 113 -18.61 12.15 -1.67
CA PRO A 113 -18.66 13.49 -1.10
C PRO A 113 -18.99 13.49 0.41
N GLY A 114 -18.34 14.37 1.16
CA GLY A 114 -18.50 14.50 2.62
C GLY A 114 -17.73 13.47 3.44
N THR A 115 -16.83 12.72 2.81
CA THR A 115 -15.94 11.79 3.49
C THR A 115 -14.77 12.52 4.13
N VAL A 116 -14.37 12.09 5.33
CA VAL A 116 -13.19 12.58 6.05
C VAL A 116 -12.19 11.46 6.20
N ILE A 117 -10.98 11.67 5.71
CA ILE A 117 -9.85 10.74 5.87
C ILE A 117 -8.81 11.39 6.79
N LYS A 118 -8.52 10.72 7.89
CA LYS A 118 -7.56 11.15 8.90
C LYS A 118 -6.31 10.30 8.80
N GLY A 119 -5.17 10.90 8.55
CA GLY A 119 -3.88 10.20 8.54
C GLY A 119 -3.36 9.97 9.96
N ASP A 120 -3.07 8.71 10.26
CA ASP A 120 -2.47 8.25 11.51
C ASP A 120 -1.02 8.74 11.60
N LYS A 121 -0.70 9.35 12.73
CA LYS A 121 0.62 9.94 12.96
C LYS A 121 1.68 8.89 13.24
N ASP A 122 1.34 7.89 14.03
CA ASP A 122 2.31 6.90 14.50
C ASP A 122 2.85 6.03 13.35
N THR A 123 2.02 5.77 12.34
CA THR A 123 2.43 5.04 11.14
C THR A 123 2.90 5.94 10.00
N GLN A 124 2.95 7.27 10.21
CA GLN A 124 3.28 8.24 9.15
C GLN A 124 2.43 8.02 7.89
N ALA A 125 1.13 7.79 8.11
CA ALA A 125 0.20 7.34 7.09
C ALA A 125 0.26 8.15 5.79
N ALA A 126 0.20 7.49 4.64
CA ALA A 126 0.12 8.14 3.32
C ALA A 126 -0.82 7.37 2.39
N LEU A 127 -1.60 8.09 1.60
CA LEU A 127 -2.35 7.51 0.49
C LEU A 127 -1.61 7.82 -0.82
N ILE A 128 -1.20 6.78 -1.51
CA ILE A 128 -0.30 6.88 -2.66
C ILE A 128 -0.99 6.27 -3.87
N ILE A 129 -1.23 7.06 -4.89
CA ILE A 129 -1.79 6.60 -6.15
C ILE A 129 -0.63 6.30 -7.09
N GLU A 130 -0.43 5.04 -7.42
CA GLU A 130 0.65 4.59 -8.31
C GLU A 130 0.36 4.92 -9.77
N PRO A 131 1.38 5.01 -10.63
CA PRO A 131 1.18 5.16 -12.07
C PRO A 131 0.24 4.07 -12.61
N GLY A 132 -0.89 4.49 -13.21
CA GLY A 132 -1.95 3.60 -13.65
C GLY A 132 -2.99 3.20 -12.60
N GLY A 133 -2.81 3.63 -11.35
CA GLY A 133 -3.88 3.67 -10.34
C GLY A 133 -4.80 4.87 -10.56
N LYS A 134 -6.02 4.80 -10.06
CA LYS A 134 -7.02 5.86 -10.22
C LYS A 134 -7.66 6.24 -8.89
N LEU A 135 -7.71 7.54 -8.63
CA LEU A 135 -8.48 8.13 -7.53
C LEU A 135 -9.63 8.96 -8.11
N ILE A 136 -10.84 8.69 -7.64
CA ILE A 136 -12.03 9.50 -7.90
C ILE A 136 -12.48 10.09 -6.56
N ALA A 137 -12.24 11.37 -6.37
CA ALA A 137 -12.52 12.08 -5.12
C ALA A 137 -13.20 13.42 -5.43
N GLU A 138 -14.41 13.33 -5.99
CA GLU A 138 -15.21 14.50 -6.38
C GLU A 138 -16.04 14.95 -5.19
N GLY A 139 -15.57 15.97 -4.48
CA GLY A 139 -16.32 16.61 -3.41
C GLY A 139 -17.42 17.52 -3.96
N LYS A 140 -18.32 17.95 -3.08
CA LYS A 140 -19.34 18.95 -3.37
C LYS A 140 -19.14 20.17 -2.46
N GLN A 141 -19.66 21.31 -2.86
CA GLN A 141 -19.54 22.54 -2.07
C GLN A 141 -20.13 22.37 -0.65
N ASP A 142 -21.23 21.66 -0.52
CA ASP A 142 -21.91 21.35 0.75
C ASP A 142 -21.45 20.03 1.38
N ALA A 143 -20.64 19.25 0.69
CA ALA A 143 -20.12 17.97 1.12
C ALA A 143 -18.67 17.75 0.62
N PRO A 144 -17.69 18.55 1.08
CA PRO A 144 -16.29 18.41 0.67
C PRO A 144 -15.71 17.10 1.17
N ILE A 145 -14.77 16.54 0.43
CA ILE A 145 -13.90 15.47 0.91
C ILE A 145 -12.73 16.12 1.64
N VAL A 146 -12.44 15.64 2.85
CA VAL A 146 -11.42 16.22 3.72
C VAL A 146 -10.33 15.21 4.02
N PHE A 147 -9.09 15.57 3.70
CA PHE A 147 -7.90 14.84 4.12
C PHE A 147 -7.20 15.67 5.23
N THR A 148 -6.91 15.06 6.36
CA THR A 148 -6.35 15.78 7.50
C THR A 148 -5.57 14.86 8.44
N SER A 149 -4.81 15.43 9.38
CA SER A 149 -4.22 14.69 10.49
C SER A 149 -5.30 14.13 11.43
N GLU A 150 -5.05 12.96 12.01
CA GLU A 150 -5.90 12.40 13.07
C GLU A 150 -5.86 13.20 14.37
N MET A 151 -4.80 13.99 14.55
CA MET A 151 -4.59 14.76 15.78
C MET A 151 -5.78 15.64 16.11
N PRO A 152 -6.08 15.85 17.39
CA PRO A 152 -7.19 16.70 17.83
C PRO A 152 -7.11 18.12 17.26
N LYS A 153 -8.27 18.78 17.16
CA LYS A 153 -8.33 20.18 16.73
C LYS A 153 -7.42 21.05 17.60
N GLY A 154 -6.59 21.86 16.95
CA GLY A 154 -5.60 22.73 17.61
C GLY A 154 -4.25 22.06 17.90
N GLN A 155 -4.12 20.76 17.70
CA GLN A 155 -2.86 20.02 17.88
C GLN A 155 -2.25 19.54 16.56
N ARG A 156 -2.95 19.72 15.44
CA ARG A 156 -2.50 19.32 14.11
C ARG A 156 -1.32 20.14 13.66
N LYS A 157 -0.30 19.49 13.11
CA LYS A 157 0.94 20.12 12.65
C LYS A 157 1.35 19.57 11.28
N PRO A 158 2.08 20.35 10.48
CA PRO A 158 2.79 19.82 9.31
C PRO A 158 3.68 18.64 9.73
N GLY A 159 3.68 17.57 8.90
CA GLY A 159 4.45 16.37 9.16
C GLY A 159 3.78 15.36 10.11
N ASP A 160 2.53 15.58 10.54
CA ASP A 160 1.80 14.57 11.31
C ASP A 160 1.55 13.29 10.49
N TRP A 161 1.45 13.40 9.18
CA TRP A 161 1.25 12.27 8.26
C TRP A 161 1.83 12.58 6.88
N GLY A 162 2.00 11.56 6.04
CA GLY A 162 2.64 11.68 4.72
C GLY A 162 1.79 12.33 3.62
N GLY A 163 0.48 12.47 3.85
CA GLY A 163 -0.40 13.14 2.89
C GLY A 163 -0.95 12.26 1.79
N LEU A 164 -1.47 12.92 0.75
CA LEU A 164 -1.93 12.31 -0.49
C LEU A 164 -0.85 12.52 -1.55
N ILE A 165 -0.37 11.44 -2.14
CA ILE A 165 0.67 11.45 -3.18
C ILE A 165 0.03 10.87 -4.46
N ILE A 166 0.11 11.59 -5.57
CA ILE A 166 -0.41 11.15 -6.86
C ILE A 166 0.75 11.05 -7.84
N CYS A 167 0.97 9.85 -8.37
CA CYS A 167 2.07 9.54 -9.28
C CYS A 167 1.51 9.23 -10.66
N GLY A 168 1.68 10.15 -11.57
CA GLY A 168 1.25 9.99 -12.94
C GLY A 168 2.33 9.45 -13.86
N LYS A 169 1.92 9.21 -15.11
CA LYS A 169 2.78 8.81 -16.23
C LYS A 169 3.11 9.97 -17.16
N ALA A 170 2.53 11.15 -16.88
CA ALA A 170 2.80 12.33 -17.68
C ALA A 170 4.30 12.66 -17.67
N LYS A 171 4.77 13.19 -18.78
CA LYS A 171 6.14 13.64 -18.93
C LYS A 171 6.44 14.81 -17.99
N ASN A 172 7.48 14.68 -17.19
CA ASN A 172 7.92 15.75 -16.31
C ASN A 172 8.82 16.75 -17.05
N ASN A 173 9.02 17.92 -16.46
CA ASN A 173 9.83 19.00 -17.05
C ASN A 173 11.33 18.72 -17.07
N GLN A 174 11.78 17.68 -16.40
CA GLN A 174 13.18 17.26 -16.37
C GLN A 174 13.50 16.18 -17.41
N GLY A 175 12.48 15.62 -18.08
CA GLY A 175 12.62 14.52 -19.04
C GLY A 175 13.13 13.22 -18.39
N VAL A 176 13.02 13.08 -17.08
CA VAL A 176 13.48 11.89 -16.36
C VAL A 176 12.32 10.92 -16.21
N LEU A 177 12.49 9.73 -16.74
CA LEU A 177 11.55 8.63 -16.60
C LEU A 177 11.67 8.00 -15.22
N ASN A 178 10.52 7.59 -14.65
CA ASN A 178 10.49 6.85 -13.40
C ASN A 178 11.27 7.50 -12.25
N GLN A 179 11.07 8.80 -12.06
CA GLN A 179 11.73 9.55 -11.00
C GLN A 179 11.25 9.07 -9.62
N GLN A 180 12.20 8.79 -8.74
CA GLN A 180 11.91 8.38 -7.37
C GLN A 180 11.30 9.52 -6.56
N ILE A 181 10.26 9.23 -5.78
CA ILE A 181 9.69 10.17 -4.82
C ILE A 181 10.60 10.26 -3.60
N GLU A 182 10.79 11.47 -3.10
CA GLU A 182 11.47 11.69 -1.83
C GLU A 182 10.62 11.20 -0.65
N GLY A 183 11.27 10.94 0.49
CA GLY A 183 10.60 10.59 1.74
C GLY A 183 10.29 9.11 1.94
N GLY A 184 10.77 8.22 1.06
CA GLY A 184 10.75 6.78 1.27
C GLY A 184 9.72 5.96 0.48
N PRO A 185 8.58 6.50 -0.04
CA PRO A 185 7.71 5.68 -0.86
C PRO A 185 8.45 5.06 -2.03
N ARG A 186 8.22 3.77 -2.29
CA ARG A 186 8.87 3.02 -3.38
C ARG A 186 8.41 3.42 -4.78
N THR A 187 7.25 4.06 -4.87
CA THR A 187 6.65 4.40 -6.17
C THR A 187 7.42 5.50 -6.88
N LYS A 188 7.30 5.52 -8.18
CA LYS A 188 7.98 6.45 -9.07
C LYS A 188 6.94 7.20 -9.90
N HIS A 189 7.31 8.36 -10.41
CA HIS A 189 6.47 9.18 -11.27
C HIS A 189 7.21 9.59 -12.54
N GLY A 190 6.46 10.12 -13.51
CA GLY A 190 6.99 10.56 -14.79
C GLY A 190 7.04 9.43 -15.83
N GLY A 191 6.55 9.74 -17.01
CA GLY A 191 6.51 8.89 -18.18
C GLY A 191 7.13 9.56 -19.41
N ASP A 192 6.96 8.95 -20.56
CA ASP A 192 7.44 9.39 -21.86
C ASP A 192 6.31 9.65 -22.87
N ASP A 193 5.07 9.45 -22.46
CA ASP A 193 3.90 9.65 -23.28
C ASP A 193 3.45 11.12 -23.20
N ASP A 194 3.65 11.88 -24.29
CA ASP A 194 3.23 13.28 -24.38
C ASP A 194 1.70 13.47 -24.39
N SER A 195 0.93 12.38 -24.60
CA SER A 195 -0.52 12.39 -24.55
C SER A 195 -1.09 12.09 -23.16
N ASP A 196 -0.28 11.56 -22.26
CA ASP A 196 -0.67 11.28 -20.88
C ASP A 196 -0.59 12.57 -20.06
N ASN A 197 -1.69 12.92 -19.42
CA ASN A 197 -1.81 14.11 -18.57
C ASN A 197 -2.09 13.74 -17.09
N SER A 198 -1.83 12.49 -16.71
CA SER A 198 -1.97 12.01 -15.34
C SER A 198 -0.81 12.46 -14.46
N GLY A 199 -1.11 12.85 -13.21
CA GLY A 199 -0.06 13.19 -12.26
C GLY A 199 -0.44 14.21 -11.26
#